data_c7eecdda5f32dd05c19fbea627f616a8
#
_entry.id   c7eecdda5f32dd05c19fbea627f616a8
#
_cell.length_a   1.000
_cell.length_b   1.000
_cell.length_c   1.000
_cell.angle_alpha   90.00
_cell.angle_beta   90.00
_cell.angle_gamma   90.00
#
_symmetry.space_group_name_H-M   'P 1'
#
loop_
_entity.id
_entity.type
_entity.pdbx_description
1 polymer ?
#
loop_
_entity_poly.entity_id
_entity_poly.type
_entity_poly.pdbx_seq_one_letter_code
_entity_poly.pdbx_strand_id
1 'polypeptide(L)'
;ILFAEDQEQVDKALDIIEDIPNISKIVYFEEKGLFRYESEKLMRWDEFLKIGKKEYENNKDFVNFCIDDIKSEDVALMIYTSGTTGPPKASMLSHGNMEWTASIIPDLSFTPNISNPEYLSYLPLCHVFGRLVDEIIAINSIGTINFAESIDTVQRDLAEIQPSIFPAVPRILERMHAGTLVRMKDASKLKQLLFKVASFFG
;
A
#
# COMPACT_ATOMS: atom_id res chain seq x y z
N ILE A 1 2.54 -4.74 -19.53
CA ILE A 1 1.36 -5.35 -18.87
C ILE A 1 0.73 -4.29 -17.98
N LEU A 2 -0.61 -4.21 -17.99
CA LEU A 2 -1.41 -3.41 -17.08
C LEU A 2 -2.20 -4.34 -16.16
N PHE A 3 -2.23 -4.05 -14.86
CA PHE A 3 -3.05 -4.77 -13.89
C PHE A 3 -4.28 -3.94 -13.53
N ALA A 4 -5.45 -4.55 -13.59
CA ALA A 4 -6.74 -3.94 -13.28
C ALA A 4 -7.44 -4.73 -12.17
N GLU A 5 -7.99 -4.04 -11.19
CA GLU A 5 -8.65 -4.69 -10.06
C GLU A 5 -9.98 -5.31 -10.49
N ASP A 6 -10.82 -4.52 -11.15
CA ASP A 6 -12.21 -4.83 -11.45
C ASP A 6 -12.64 -4.36 -12.85
N GLN A 7 -13.93 -4.52 -13.16
CA GLN A 7 -14.53 -4.10 -14.42
C GLN A 7 -14.32 -2.61 -14.71
N GLU A 8 -14.47 -1.73 -13.72
CA GLU A 8 -14.33 -0.28 -13.92
C GLU A 8 -12.94 0.09 -14.40
N GLN A 9 -11.90 -0.55 -13.84
CA GLN A 9 -10.52 -0.32 -14.26
C GLN A 9 -10.21 -0.95 -15.62
N VAL A 10 -10.82 -2.09 -15.93
CA VAL A 10 -10.72 -2.72 -17.26
C VAL A 10 -11.35 -1.83 -18.32
N ASP A 11 -12.52 -1.25 -18.07
CA ASP A 11 -13.18 -0.32 -19.01
C ASP A 11 -12.29 0.88 -19.33
N LYS A 12 -11.75 1.52 -18.29
CA LYS A 12 -10.81 2.63 -18.45
C LYS A 12 -9.57 2.26 -19.26
N ALA A 13 -9.05 1.05 -19.05
CA ALA A 13 -7.89 0.57 -19.78
C ALA A 13 -8.21 0.30 -21.25
N LEU A 14 -9.38 -0.28 -21.54
CA LEU A 14 -9.83 -0.56 -22.91
C LEU A 14 -10.13 0.72 -23.67
N ASP A 15 -10.68 1.74 -23.02
CA ASP A 15 -10.97 3.04 -23.65
C ASP A 15 -9.73 3.73 -24.24
N ILE A 16 -8.56 3.48 -23.67
CA ILE A 16 -7.29 4.10 -24.09
C ILE A 16 -6.31 3.11 -24.74
N ILE A 17 -6.71 1.86 -24.93
CA ILE A 17 -5.77 0.79 -25.34
C ILE A 17 -5.11 1.03 -26.70
N GLU A 18 -5.79 1.74 -27.60
CA GLU A 18 -5.26 2.11 -28.92
C GLU A 18 -4.19 3.21 -28.81
N ASP A 19 -4.27 4.06 -27.78
CA ASP A 19 -3.31 5.13 -27.51
C ASP A 19 -2.04 4.62 -26.81
N ILE A 20 -2.07 3.40 -26.26
CA ILE A 20 -0.97 2.77 -25.52
C ILE A 20 -0.55 1.43 -26.11
N PRO A 21 -0.03 1.40 -27.35
CA PRO A 21 0.25 0.16 -28.10
C PRO A 21 1.27 -0.76 -27.40
N ASN A 22 2.09 -0.22 -26.51
CA ASN A 22 3.08 -0.98 -25.74
C ASN A 22 2.46 -1.88 -24.66
N ILE A 23 1.18 -1.71 -24.32
CA ILE A 23 0.48 -2.60 -23.40
C ILE A 23 0.06 -3.86 -24.14
N SER A 24 0.73 -4.96 -23.84
CA SER A 24 0.45 -6.27 -24.46
C SER A 24 -0.74 -6.97 -23.86
N LYS A 25 -0.95 -6.86 -22.55
CA LYS A 25 -2.05 -7.49 -21.82
C LYS A 25 -2.56 -6.59 -20.69
N ILE A 26 -3.87 -6.68 -20.44
CA ILE A 26 -4.57 -6.18 -19.27
C ILE A 26 -4.91 -7.40 -18.41
N VAL A 27 -4.25 -7.55 -17.27
CA VAL A 27 -4.48 -8.65 -16.32
C VAL A 27 -5.45 -8.16 -15.26
N TYR A 28 -6.58 -8.85 -15.10
CA TYR A 28 -7.60 -8.45 -14.13
C TYR A 28 -7.77 -9.48 -13.01
N PHE A 29 -8.10 -8.96 -11.80
CA PHE A 29 -8.24 -9.78 -10.59
C PHE A 29 -9.69 -10.24 -10.39
N GLU A 30 -10.68 -9.36 -10.56
CA GLU A 30 -12.09 -9.67 -10.37
C GLU A 30 -12.80 -9.92 -11.72
N GLU A 31 -13.49 -11.06 -11.84
CA GLU A 31 -14.18 -11.47 -13.07
C GLU A 31 -15.59 -10.91 -13.19
N LYS A 32 -16.12 -10.36 -12.09
CA LYS A 32 -17.49 -9.87 -12.06
C LYS A 32 -17.69 -8.77 -13.10
N GLY A 33 -18.73 -8.93 -13.91
CA GLY A 33 -19.06 -8.00 -14.99
C GLY A 33 -18.30 -8.24 -16.31
N LEU A 34 -17.18 -8.99 -16.31
CA LEU A 34 -16.33 -9.16 -17.51
C LEU A 34 -16.67 -10.35 -18.40
N PHE A 35 -17.68 -11.14 -18.07
CA PHE A 35 -18.03 -12.39 -18.79
C PHE A 35 -18.47 -12.20 -20.25
N ARG A 36 -18.75 -10.97 -20.71
CA ARG A 36 -19.14 -10.63 -22.09
C ARG A 36 -18.06 -9.87 -22.86
N TYR A 37 -16.89 -9.66 -22.24
CA TYR A 37 -15.83 -8.90 -22.88
C TYR A 37 -15.02 -9.81 -23.81
N GLU A 38 -14.99 -9.44 -25.10
CA GLU A 38 -14.23 -10.14 -26.13
C GLU A 38 -13.03 -9.27 -26.53
N SER A 39 -11.90 -9.45 -25.87
CA SER A 39 -10.65 -8.76 -26.21
C SER A 39 -9.46 -9.67 -25.97
N GLU A 40 -8.64 -9.87 -26.98
CA GLU A 40 -7.40 -10.63 -26.88
C GLU A 40 -6.38 -9.99 -25.91
N LYS A 41 -6.58 -8.73 -25.56
CA LYS A 41 -5.73 -8.03 -24.57
C LYS A 41 -6.05 -8.44 -23.14
N LEU A 42 -7.27 -8.93 -22.87
CA LEU A 42 -7.67 -9.31 -21.51
C LEU A 42 -7.08 -10.67 -21.13
N MET A 43 -6.65 -10.79 -19.90
CA MET A 43 -6.14 -12.01 -19.29
C MET A 43 -6.56 -12.08 -17.83
N ARG A 44 -7.04 -13.22 -17.40
CA ARG A 44 -7.37 -13.47 -16.00
C ARG A 44 -6.08 -13.60 -15.16
N TRP A 45 -6.18 -13.21 -13.91
CA TRP A 45 -5.06 -13.35 -12.96
C TRP A 45 -4.57 -14.78 -12.81
N ASP A 46 -5.49 -15.77 -12.74
CA ASP A 46 -5.11 -17.18 -12.60
C ASP A 46 -4.42 -17.75 -13.86
N GLU A 47 -4.77 -17.27 -15.05
CA GLU A 47 -4.08 -17.61 -16.30
C GLU A 47 -2.68 -17.02 -16.33
N PHE A 48 -2.55 -15.75 -15.93
CA PHE A 48 -1.26 -15.08 -15.81
C PHE A 48 -0.32 -15.84 -14.86
N LEU A 49 -0.82 -16.26 -13.70
CA LEU A 49 -0.05 -17.06 -12.74
C LEU A 49 0.38 -18.42 -13.31
N LYS A 50 -0.49 -19.10 -14.07
CA LYS A 50 -0.16 -20.39 -14.73
C LYS A 50 0.97 -20.24 -15.75
N ILE A 51 0.94 -19.15 -16.53
CA ILE A 51 2.01 -18.83 -17.48
C ILE A 51 3.32 -18.58 -16.75
N GLY A 52 3.29 -17.71 -15.72
CA GLY A 52 4.46 -17.40 -14.91
C GLY A 52 5.07 -18.61 -14.22
N LYS A 53 4.23 -19.51 -13.67
CA LYS A 53 4.70 -20.74 -13.04
C LYS A 53 5.40 -21.66 -14.05
N LYS A 54 4.81 -21.84 -15.23
CA LYS A 54 5.41 -22.66 -16.30
C LYS A 54 6.75 -22.09 -16.75
N GLU A 55 6.84 -20.77 -16.91
CA GLU A 55 8.08 -20.12 -17.31
C GLU A 55 9.16 -20.25 -16.22
N TYR A 56 8.78 -20.08 -14.94
CA TYR A 56 9.70 -20.28 -13.83
C TYR A 56 10.24 -21.72 -13.75
N GLU A 57 9.40 -22.73 -14.01
CA GLU A 57 9.83 -24.13 -14.04
C GLU A 57 10.87 -24.40 -15.15
N ASN A 58 10.74 -23.70 -16.29
CA ASN A 58 11.65 -23.81 -17.42
C ASN A 58 12.96 -23.00 -17.24
N ASN A 59 12.92 -21.91 -16.48
CA ASN A 59 14.01 -20.96 -16.35
C ASN A 59 14.12 -20.43 -14.91
N LYS A 60 14.50 -21.30 -13.98
CA LYS A 60 14.53 -21.00 -12.53
C LYS A 60 15.50 -19.87 -12.16
N ASP A 61 16.58 -19.72 -12.90
CA ASP A 61 17.62 -18.73 -12.61
C ASP A 61 17.29 -17.34 -13.16
N PHE A 62 16.25 -17.22 -14.01
CA PHE A 62 15.89 -15.95 -14.66
C PHE A 62 15.56 -14.84 -13.67
N VAL A 63 14.83 -15.16 -12.59
CA VAL A 63 14.47 -14.17 -11.56
C VAL A 63 15.73 -13.66 -10.85
N ASN A 64 16.65 -14.56 -10.47
CA ASN A 64 17.90 -14.18 -9.84
C ASN A 64 18.76 -13.35 -10.79
N PHE A 65 18.83 -13.73 -12.05
CA PHE A 65 19.54 -12.94 -13.08
C PHE A 65 18.96 -11.52 -13.18
N CYS A 66 17.63 -11.36 -13.20
CA CYS A 66 17.00 -10.03 -13.24
C CYS A 66 17.30 -9.23 -11.96
N ILE A 67 17.32 -9.86 -10.79
CA ILE A 67 17.64 -9.19 -9.51
C ILE A 67 19.10 -8.71 -9.52
N ASP A 68 20.04 -9.54 -9.98
CA ASP A 68 21.46 -9.21 -10.03
C ASP A 68 21.78 -8.07 -11.02
N ASP A 69 20.94 -7.86 -12.03
CA ASP A 69 21.10 -6.77 -13.04
C ASP A 69 20.54 -5.42 -12.56
N ILE A 70 19.77 -5.39 -11.47
CA ILE A 70 19.19 -4.15 -10.92
C ILE A 70 20.29 -3.27 -10.34
N LYS A 71 20.25 -1.98 -10.73
CA LYS A 71 21.18 -0.96 -10.23
C LYS A 71 20.45 0.01 -9.32
N SER A 72 21.19 0.61 -8.42
CA SER A 72 20.66 1.60 -7.46
C SER A 72 19.99 2.80 -8.13
N GLU A 73 20.46 3.21 -9.30
CA GLU A 73 19.92 4.29 -10.10
C GLU A 73 18.69 3.93 -10.94
N ASP A 74 18.38 2.64 -11.12
CA ASP A 74 17.23 2.21 -11.89
C ASP A 74 15.93 2.67 -11.23
N VAL A 75 14.95 3.07 -12.04
CA VAL A 75 13.64 3.50 -11.56
C VAL A 75 12.88 2.28 -11.06
N ALA A 76 12.64 2.23 -9.76
CA ALA A 76 11.87 1.19 -9.12
C ALA A 76 10.36 1.48 -9.13
N LEU A 77 9.97 2.75 -9.02
CA LEU A 77 8.60 3.16 -8.81
C LEU A 77 8.32 4.53 -9.42
N MET A 78 7.14 4.69 -10.01
CA MET A 78 6.59 5.97 -10.45
C MET A 78 5.30 6.25 -9.69
N ILE A 79 5.25 7.38 -9.00
CA ILE A 79 4.07 7.82 -8.27
C ILE A 79 3.52 9.08 -8.91
N TYR A 80 2.29 9.01 -9.42
CA TYR A 80 1.62 10.15 -10.00
C TYR A 80 1.05 11.06 -8.92
N THR A 81 1.37 12.34 -9.02
CA THR A 81 0.82 13.38 -8.15
C THR A 81 -0.06 14.31 -8.96
N SER A 82 -1.24 14.65 -8.43
CA SER A 82 -2.06 15.72 -8.98
C SER A 82 -1.34 17.05 -8.74
N GLY A 83 -0.69 17.58 -9.77
CA GLY A 83 -0.13 18.94 -9.72
C GLY A 83 -1.25 19.95 -9.42
N THR A 84 -0.91 21.07 -8.77
CA THR A 84 -1.87 22.17 -8.52
C THR A 84 -2.33 22.84 -9.82
N THR A 85 -1.60 22.63 -10.92
CA THR A 85 -1.90 23.20 -12.25
C THR A 85 -1.43 22.24 -13.33
N GLY A 86 -2.37 21.63 -14.07
CA GLY A 86 -2.10 20.81 -15.24
C GLY A 86 -2.23 19.30 -15.04
N PRO A 87 -1.84 18.49 -16.03
CA PRO A 87 -1.95 17.03 -15.96
C PRO A 87 -1.06 16.45 -14.84
N PRO A 88 -1.43 15.27 -14.32
CA PRO A 88 -0.64 14.58 -13.31
C PRO A 88 0.82 14.37 -13.74
N LYS A 89 1.75 14.52 -12.81
CA LYS A 89 3.19 14.29 -13.04
C LYS A 89 3.65 13.06 -12.25
N ALA A 90 4.48 12.23 -12.91
CA ALA A 90 5.09 11.09 -12.26
C ALA A 90 6.36 11.50 -11.51
N SER A 91 6.42 11.23 -10.21
CA SER A 91 7.65 11.27 -9.43
C SER A 91 8.33 9.90 -9.55
N MET A 92 9.55 9.88 -10.05
CA MET A 92 10.35 8.67 -10.19
C MET A 92 11.18 8.44 -8.93
N LEU A 93 11.10 7.24 -8.37
CA LEU A 93 11.92 6.79 -7.24
C LEU A 93 12.81 5.65 -7.71
N SER A 94 14.13 5.77 -7.49
CA SER A 94 15.07 4.70 -7.79
C SER A 94 15.10 3.65 -6.68
N HIS A 95 15.66 2.47 -6.98
CA HIS A 95 15.93 1.45 -5.98
C HIS A 95 16.77 2.00 -4.83
N GLY A 96 17.80 2.80 -5.12
CA GLY A 96 18.63 3.44 -4.10
C GLY A 96 17.89 4.41 -3.20
N ASN A 97 16.91 5.17 -3.72
CA ASN A 97 16.08 6.05 -2.88
C ASN A 97 15.27 5.24 -1.86
N MET A 98 14.72 4.10 -2.32
CA MET A 98 13.88 3.23 -1.49
C MET A 98 14.73 2.51 -0.42
N GLU A 99 15.87 1.94 -0.84
CA GLU A 99 16.82 1.25 0.04
C GLU A 99 17.35 2.20 1.12
N TRP A 100 17.79 3.39 0.72
CA TRP A 100 18.28 4.39 1.67
C TRP A 100 17.22 4.75 2.71
N THR A 101 16.00 5.03 2.28
CA THR A 101 14.88 5.36 3.18
C THR A 101 14.58 4.21 4.14
N ALA A 102 14.52 2.98 3.63
CA ALA A 102 14.26 1.80 4.45
C ALA A 102 15.37 1.53 5.47
N SER A 103 16.63 1.84 5.12
CA SER A 103 17.79 1.60 6.00
C SER A 103 17.88 2.58 7.17
N ILE A 104 17.46 3.84 6.98
CA ILE A 104 17.61 4.87 8.04
C ILE A 104 16.48 4.89 9.06
N ILE A 105 15.27 4.46 8.69
CA ILE A 105 14.10 4.56 9.59
C ILE A 105 14.25 3.69 10.84
N PRO A 106 14.75 2.45 10.79
CA PRO A 106 15.01 1.67 12.00
C PRO A 106 16.00 2.31 12.97
N ASP A 107 16.92 3.12 12.45
CA ASP A 107 17.96 3.79 13.26
C ASP A 107 17.49 5.11 13.90
N LEU A 108 16.28 5.57 13.55
CA LEU A 108 15.74 6.76 14.18
C LEU A 108 15.40 6.48 15.64
N SER A 109 15.83 7.39 16.52
CA SER A 109 15.73 7.21 17.98
C SER A 109 14.30 7.07 18.54
N PHE A 110 13.30 7.33 17.72
CA PHE A 110 11.88 7.14 18.08
C PHE A 110 11.31 5.79 17.61
N THR A 111 12.07 4.99 16.84
CA THR A 111 11.62 3.65 16.45
C THR A 111 12.11 2.65 17.50
N PRO A 112 11.20 1.88 18.12
CA PRO A 112 11.59 0.85 19.08
C PRO A 112 12.30 -0.30 18.37
N ASN A 113 13.33 -0.88 19.01
CA ASN A 113 13.97 -2.10 18.54
C ASN A 113 13.05 -3.29 18.87
N ILE A 114 12.15 -3.62 17.95
CA ILE A 114 11.16 -4.69 18.10
C ILE A 114 11.53 -5.84 17.16
N SER A 115 11.67 -7.04 17.71
CA SER A 115 11.83 -8.25 16.90
C SER A 115 10.47 -8.62 16.27
N ASN A 116 10.46 -8.84 14.95
CA ASN A 116 9.25 -9.16 14.18
C ASN A 116 8.12 -8.13 14.40
N PRO A 117 8.31 -6.87 14.02
CA PRO A 117 7.30 -5.85 14.23
C PRO A 117 6.03 -6.13 13.43
N GLU A 118 4.89 -5.81 14.03
CA GLU A 118 3.60 -5.84 13.35
C GLU A 118 3.18 -4.45 12.92
N TYR A 119 2.74 -4.33 11.67
CA TYR A 119 2.28 -3.10 11.03
C TYR A 119 0.81 -3.22 10.68
N LEU A 120 0.09 -2.11 10.73
CA LEU A 120 -1.24 -1.97 10.13
C LEU A 120 -1.14 -1.01 8.94
N SER A 121 -1.25 -1.55 7.73
CA SER A 121 -1.29 -0.78 6.49
C SER A 121 -2.72 -0.40 6.15
N TYR A 122 -2.97 0.89 6.01
CA TYR A 122 -4.27 1.45 5.64
C TYR A 122 -4.14 2.62 4.65
N LEU A 123 -2.92 3.07 4.41
CA LEU A 123 -2.66 4.13 3.46
C LEU A 123 -2.69 3.60 2.03
N PRO A 124 -3.18 4.37 1.07
CA PRO A 124 -3.15 3.96 -0.33
C PRO A 124 -1.70 3.73 -0.78
N LEU A 125 -1.40 2.52 -1.30
CA LEU A 125 -0.06 2.17 -1.78
C LEU A 125 0.35 2.93 -3.06
N CYS A 126 -0.58 3.62 -3.71
CA CYS A 126 -0.28 4.57 -4.78
C CYS A 126 0.31 5.89 -4.26
N HIS A 127 0.25 6.15 -2.95
CA HIS A 127 0.85 7.31 -2.31
C HIS A 127 2.23 6.94 -1.73
N VAL A 128 3.23 7.82 -1.91
CA VAL A 128 4.62 7.56 -1.49
C VAL A 128 4.74 7.17 -0.02
N PHE A 129 3.97 7.79 0.86
CA PHE A 129 4.03 7.51 2.30
C PHE A 129 3.54 6.08 2.61
N GLY A 130 2.40 5.66 2.06
CA GLY A 130 1.91 4.29 2.22
C GLY A 130 2.88 3.26 1.64
N ARG A 131 3.39 3.51 0.43
CA ARG A 131 4.35 2.62 -0.21
C ARG A 131 5.64 2.46 0.58
N LEU A 132 6.24 3.54 1.07
CA LEU A 132 7.49 3.49 1.81
C LEU A 132 7.29 2.95 3.23
N VAL A 133 6.31 3.47 3.97
CA VAL A 133 6.20 3.22 5.41
C VAL A 133 5.44 1.95 5.73
N ASP A 134 4.31 1.71 5.04
CA ASP A 134 3.49 0.53 5.31
C ASP A 134 4.03 -0.74 4.65
N GLU A 135 4.79 -0.62 3.56
CA GLU A 135 5.25 -1.78 2.79
C GLU A 135 6.77 -1.95 2.88
N ILE A 136 7.56 -1.00 2.35
CA ILE A 136 9.00 -1.20 2.16
C ILE A 136 9.74 -1.30 3.49
N ILE A 137 9.38 -0.46 4.48
CA ILE A 137 10.00 -0.51 5.82
C ILE A 137 9.60 -1.81 6.53
N ALA A 138 8.36 -2.24 6.40
CA ALA A 138 7.90 -3.50 6.99
C ALA A 138 8.63 -4.71 6.38
N ILE A 139 8.85 -4.73 5.06
CA ILE A 139 9.63 -5.76 4.38
C ILE A 139 11.08 -5.73 4.85
N ASN A 140 11.71 -4.55 4.90
CA ASN A 140 13.10 -4.40 5.33
C ASN A 140 13.33 -4.83 6.79
N SER A 141 12.34 -4.63 7.67
CA SER A 141 12.38 -5.05 9.07
C SER A 141 11.97 -6.50 9.31
N ILE A 142 11.65 -7.26 8.26
CA ILE A 142 11.10 -8.62 8.34
C ILE A 142 9.85 -8.65 9.23
N GLY A 143 9.00 -7.62 9.09
CA GLY A 143 7.77 -7.47 9.86
C GLY A 143 6.56 -8.14 9.21
N THR A 144 5.50 -8.27 9.99
CA THR A 144 4.18 -8.70 9.50
C THR A 144 3.36 -7.49 9.08
N ILE A 145 2.82 -7.50 7.86
CA ILE A 145 1.94 -6.45 7.36
C ILE A 145 0.50 -6.94 7.44
N ASN A 146 -0.33 -6.26 8.22
CA ASN A 146 -1.77 -6.47 8.28
C ASN A 146 -2.44 -5.37 7.46
N PHE A 147 -3.26 -5.72 6.49
CA PHE A 147 -3.97 -4.73 5.67
C PHE A 147 -5.34 -4.44 6.27
N ALA A 148 -5.64 -3.16 6.50
CA ALA A 148 -6.97 -2.74 6.92
C ALA A 148 -7.97 -2.96 5.78
N GLU A 149 -9.19 -3.38 6.12
CA GLU A 149 -10.27 -3.56 5.14
C GLU A 149 -10.63 -2.23 4.44
N SER A 150 -10.62 -1.15 5.21
CA SER A 150 -10.87 0.21 4.71
C SER A 150 -10.36 1.25 5.71
N ILE A 151 -10.28 2.52 5.29
CA ILE A 151 -9.95 3.64 6.18
C ILE A 151 -10.97 3.82 7.32
N ASP A 152 -12.21 3.35 7.14
CA ASP A 152 -13.27 3.43 8.15
C ASP A 152 -13.14 2.36 9.23
N THR A 153 -12.48 1.25 8.92
CA THR A 153 -12.29 0.13 9.85
C THR A 153 -11.02 0.26 10.67
N VAL A 154 -10.10 1.17 10.34
CA VAL A 154 -8.78 1.32 10.98
C VAL A 154 -8.85 1.32 12.51
N GLN A 155 -9.84 1.98 13.11
CA GLN A 155 -9.94 2.03 14.58
C GLN A 155 -10.31 0.67 15.19
N ARG A 156 -11.14 -0.13 14.50
CA ARG A 156 -11.46 -1.51 14.89
C ARG A 156 -10.24 -2.40 14.70
N ASP A 157 -9.61 -2.29 13.55
CA ASP A 157 -8.48 -3.11 13.14
C ASP A 157 -7.26 -2.87 14.05
N LEU A 158 -7.02 -1.63 14.49
CA LEU A 158 -6.03 -1.31 15.52
C LEU A 158 -6.28 -2.03 16.85
N ALA A 159 -7.54 -2.14 17.27
CA ALA A 159 -7.89 -2.80 18.52
C ALA A 159 -7.74 -4.33 18.40
N GLU A 160 -7.97 -4.89 17.22
CA GLU A 160 -7.87 -6.33 16.95
C GLU A 160 -6.41 -6.77 16.76
N ILE A 161 -5.66 -6.06 15.91
CA ILE A 161 -4.29 -6.42 15.53
C ILE A 161 -3.28 -6.00 16.58
N GLN A 162 -3.50 -4.85 17.23
CA GLN A 162 -2.56 -4.25 18.22
C GLN A 162 -1.14 -4.11 17.65
N PRO A 163 -0.96 -3.43 16.50
CA PRO A 163 0.33 -3.37 15.82
C PRO A 163 1.41 -2.76 16.69
N SER A 164 2.64 -3.23 16.56
CA SER A 164 3.82 -2.68 17.26
C SER A 164 4.18 -1.29 16.75
N ILE A 165 3.94 -1.07 15.45
CA ILE A 165 4.24 0.19 14.74
C ILE A 165 3.01 0.57 13.93
N PHE A 166 2.54 1.80 14.14
CA PHE A 166 1.41 2.35 13.41
C PHE A 166 1.78 3.72 12.83
N PRO A 167 2.20 3.77 11.57
CA PRO A 167 2.41 5.02 10.87
C PRO A 167 1.08 5.75 10.68
N ALA A 168 0.98 6.97 11.14
CA ALA A 168 -0.26 7.71 11.12
C ALA A 168 -0.13 9.08 10.47
N VAL A 169 -1.08 9.43 9.63
CA VAL A 169 -1.24 10.80 9.11
C VAL A 169 -2.12 11.62 10.07
N PRO A 170 -1.91 12.96 10.15
CA PRO A 170 -2.62 13.82 11.11
C PRO A 170 -4.13 13.61 11.11
N ARG A 171 -4.75 13.46 9.94
CA ARG A 171 -6.20 13.28 9.80
C ARG A 171 -6.74 12.04 10.53
N ILE A 172 -5.99 10.95 10.56
CA ILE A 172 -6.40 9.74 11.29
C ILE A 172 -6.35 10.00 12.80
N LEU A 173 -5.31 10.66 13.29
CA LEU A 173 -5.17 11.01 14.71
C LEU A 173 -6.29 11.95 15.15
N GLU A 174 -6.62 12.97 14.34
CA GLU A 174 -7.75 13.88 14.58
C GLU A 174 -9.09 13.12 14.65
N ARG A 175 -9.32 12.18 13.72
CA ARG A 175 -10.53 11.34 13.70
C ARG A 175 -10.63 10.45 14.94
N MET A 176 -9.53 9.83 15.35
CA MET A 176 -9.45 9.00 16.57
C MET A 176 -9.71 9.84 17.82
N HIS A 177 -9.10 11.03 17.90
CA HIS A 177 -9.33 11.97 19.00
C HIS A 177 -10.80 12.41 19.05
N ALA A 178 -11.38 12.85 17.94
CA ALA A 178 -12.80 13.24 17.85
C ALA A 178 -13.74 12.09 18.28
N GLY A 179 -13.48 10.86 17.80
CA GLY A 179 -14.23 9.68 18.20
C GLY A 179 -14.15 9.38 19.70
N THR A 180 -12.96 9.56 20.29
CA THR A 180 -12.75 9.42 21.74
C THR A 180 -13.54 10.46 22.53
N LEU A 181 -13.52 11.73 22.11
CA LEU A 181 -14.29 12.80 22.75
C LEU A 181 -15.82 12.52 22.71
N VAL A 182 -16.33 12.01 21.59
CA VAL A 182 -17.75 11.65 21.46
C VAL A 182 -18.10 10.54 22.46
N ARG A 183 -17.32 9.46 22.51
CA ARG A 183 -17.53 8.35 23.48
C ARG A 183 -17.46 8.82 24.93
N MET A 184 -16.59 9.78 25.23
CA MET A 184 -16.44 10.32 26.58
C MET A 184 -17.62 11.15 27.02
N LYS A 185 -18.39 11.77 26.10
CA LYS A 185 -19.63 12.50 26.47
C LYS A 185 -20.66 11.59 27.12
N ASP A 186 -20.75 10.34 26.65
CA ASP A 186 -21.71 9.35 27.14
C ASP A 186 -21.16 8.49 28.28
N ALA A 187 -19.91 8.72 28.68
CA ALA A 187 -19.26 7.98 29.76
C ALA A 187 -19.70 8.48 31.17
N SER A 188 -19.52 7.62 32.19
CA SER A 188 -19.81 8.02 33.58
C SER A 188 -18.97 9.22 34.02
N LYS A 189 -19.46 10.01 34.97
CA LYS A 189 -18.78 11.21 35.50
C LYS A 189 -17.35 10.92 35.99
N LEU A 190 -17.13 9.75 36.58
CA LEU A 190 -15.80 9.30 37.01
C LEU A 190 -14.84 9.12 35.83
N LYS A 191 -15.29 8.45 34.75
CA LYS A 191 -14.49 8.28 33.55
C LYS A 191 -14.18 9.62 32.86
N GLN A 192 -15.14 10.53 32.81
CA GLN A 192 -14.93 11.88 32.28
C GLN A 192 -13.89 12.67 33.08
N LEU A 193 -13.92 12.56 34.43
CA LEU A 193 -12.96 13.22 35.31
C LEU A 193 -11.55 12.63 35.09
N LEU A 194 -11.42 11.31 35.07
CA LEU A 194 -10.14 10.64 34.83
C LEU A 194 -9.56 11.00 33.45
N PHE A 195 -10.41 11.05 32.43
CA PHE A 195 -10.01 11.46 31.09
C PHE A 195 -9.48 12.90 31.06
N LYS A 196 -10.18 13.85 31.74
CA LYS A 196 -9.71 15.24 31.82
C LYS A 196 -8.35 15.34 32.53
N VAL A 197 -8.16 14.59 33.61
CA VAL A 197 -6.88 14.59 34.33
C VAL A 197 -5.79 13.99 33.44
N ALA A 198 -6.02 12.84 32.81
CA ALA A 198 -5.05 12.23 31.90
C ALA A 198 -4.69 13.15 30.72
N SER A 199 -5.67 13.81 30.11
CA SER A 199 -5.45 14.74 28.98
C SER A 199 -4.73 16.03 29.37
N PHE A 200 -4.64 16.34 30.67
CA PHE A 200 -3.87 17.48 31.17
C PHE A 200 -2.38 17.15 31.35
N PHE A 201 -2.05 15.91 31.64
CA PHE A 201 -0.68 15.45 31.88
C PHE A 201 -0.03 14.76 30.65
N GLY A 202 -0.77 14.43 29.62
CA GLY A 202 -0.32 13.81 28.37
C GLY A 202 -0.75 14.59 27.15
#